data_3d347ee9e1eee4f313d3539eac7fa0e0
#
_entry.id   3d347ee9e1eee4f313d3539eac7fa0e0
#
_cell.length_a   1.000
_cell.length_b   1.000
_cell.length_c   1.000
_cell.angle_alpha   90.00
_cell.angle_beta   90.00
_cell.angle_gamma   90.00
#
_symmetry.space_group_name_H-M   'P 1'
#
loop_
_entity.id
_entity.type
_entity.pdbx_description
1 polymer ?
#
loop_
_entity_poly.entity_id
_entity_poly.type
_entity_poly.pdbx_seq_one_letter_code
_entity_poly.pdbx_strand_id
1 'polypeptide(L)'
;PSMGTGGDNAAIQVFELPSYEQVGEWQHNQTAIPGQVRVLADICKYIESETKNPTGIYWSVENNGLGEAALIVINDFGEENIPGLFVSEPIRKGHVRKFRKGFNTTHSSKVTACSRLKTMVENDKMKIRSKPLIGELKGFIATGSSYTAKSGSSDDLVMSTILALRMMEVLKDWDPRVYSTFNQAEDMDDYEAPMPIFISTNY
;
A
#
# COMPACT_ATOMS: atom_id res chain seq x y z
N PRO A 1 -7.58 -2.22 -10.14
CA PRO A 1 -8.37 -3.11 -11.00
C PRO A 1 -8.15 -2.85 -12.48
N SER A 2 -8.38 -3.87 -13.33
CA SER A 2 -8.38 -3.75 -14.79
C SER A 2 -9.57 -4.47 -15.40
N MET A 3 -9.85 -4.25 -16.70
CA MET A 3 -10.94 -4.93 -17.42
C MET A 3 -10.71 -6.44 -17.60
N GLY A 4 -9.47 -6.91 -17.52
CA GLY A 4 -9.13 -8.29 -17.80
C GLY A 4 -9.19 -8.68 -19.29
N THR A 5 -8.99 -7.72 -20.17
CA THR A 5 -9.08 -7.90 -21.65
C THR A 5 -7.73 -7.98 -22.35
N GLY A 6 -6.64 -8.09 -21.58
CA GLY A 6 -5.27 -8.18 -22.10
C GLY A 6 -4.57 -6.84 -22.30
N GLY A 7 -5.21 -5.72 -21.97
CA GLY A 7 -4.60 -4.38 -21.91
C GLY A 7 -3.85 -4.16 -20.59
N ASP A 8 -4.33 -3.19 -19.79
CA ASP A 8 -3.74 -2.86 -18.50
C ASP A 8 -3.86 -4.02 -17.49
N ASN A 9 -2.88 -4.15 -16.60
CA ASN A 9 -2.90 -5.16 -15.56
C ASN A 9 -3.76 -4.74 -14.37
N ALA A 10 -4.43 -5.71 -13.75
CA ALA A 10 -4.82 -5.61 -12.36
C ALA A 10 -3.61 -5.96 -11.49
N ALA A 11 -3.38 -5.21 -10.43
CA ALA A 11 -2.25 -5.41 -9.53
C ALA A 11 -2.70 -5.38 -8.07
N ILE A 12 -2.11 -6.28 -7.26
CA ILE A 12 -2.26 -6.32 -5.80
C ILE A 12 -0.86 -6.33 -5.20
N GLN A 13 -0.64 -5.48 -4.21
CA GLN A 13 0.59 -5.43 -3.42
C GLN A 13 0.27 -5.73 -1.96
N VAL A 14 1.14 -6.51 -1.33
CA VAL A 14 1.02 -6.88 0.08
C VAL A 14 2.30 -6.46 0.81
N PHE A 15 2.11 -5.67 1.87
CA PHE A 15 3.20 -5.20 2.72
C PHE A 15 2.95 -5.59 4.16
N GLU A 16 4.00 -5.99 4.85
CA GLU A 16 3.99 -6.19 6.28
C GLU A 16 4.23 -4.87 7.02
N LEU A 17 3.54 -4.67 8.13
CA LEU A 17 3.72 -3.53 9.02
C LEU A 17 4.28 -4.01 10.38
N PRO A 18 5.19 -3.26 10.99
CA PRO A 18 5.68 -1.92 10.65
C PRO A 18 6.88 -1.90 9.69
N SER A 19 7.41 -3.05 9.29
CA SER A 19 8.67 -3.18 8.54
C SER A 19 8.65 -2.56 7.14
N TYR A 20 7.46 -2.27 6.59
CA TYR A 20 7.25 -1.89 5.19
C TYR A 20 7.88 -2.88 4.19
N GLU A 21 8.00 -4.14 4.58
CA GLU A 21 8.52 -5.18 3.70
C GLU A 21 7.42 -5.69 2.76
N GLN A 22 7.74 -5.75 1.47
CA GLN A 22 6.87 -6.37 0.48
C GLN A 22 6.90 -7.89 0.66
N VAL A 23 5.78 -8.48 1.03
CA VAL A 23 5.63 -9.91 1.31
C VAL A 23 4.80 -10.65 0.26
N GLY A 24 4.10 -9.93 -0.62
CA GLY A 24 3.31 -10.53 -1.68
C GLY A 24 3.02 -9.56 -2.83
N GLU A 25 2.82 -10.14 -4.00
CA GLU A 25 2.47 -9.43 -5.23
C GLU A 25 1.61 -10.33 -6.12
N TRP A 26 0.63 -9.74 -6.77
CA TRP A 26 -0.11 -10.36 -7.85
C TRP A 26 -0.35 -9.34 -8.95
N GLN A 27 -0.19 -9.78 -10.21
CA GLN A 27 -0.44 -8.96 -11.39
C GLN A 27 -0.97 -9.85 -12.53
N HIS A 28 -2.03 -9.43 -13.18
CA HIS A 28 -2.59 -10.14 -14.32
C HIS A 28 -3.49 -9.24 -15.18
N ASN A 29 -3.45 -9.44 -16.52
CA ASN A 29 -4.20 -8.60 -17.45
C ASN A 29 -5.42 -9.29 -18.10
N GLN A 30 -5.68 -10.56 -17.79
CA GLN A 30 -6.79 -11.32 -18.36
C GLN A 30 -7.82 -11.77 -17.31
N THR A 31 -7.63 -11.42 -16.04
CA THR A 31 -8.58 -11.74 -14.97
C THR A 31 -9.66 -10.67 -14.90
N ALA A 32 -10.91 -11.05 -15.12
CA ALA A 32 -12.05 -10.15 -14.97
C ALA A 32 -12.22 -9.69 -13.51
N ILE A 33 -12.89 -8.55 -13.27
CA ILE A 33 -13.05 -7.93 -11.94
C ILE A 33 -13.55 -8.90 -10.87
N PRO A 34 -14.56 -9.78 -11.11
CA PRO A 34 -14.96 -10.77 -10.09
C PRO A 34 -13.84 -11.76 -9.71
N GLY A 35 -12.99 -12.11 -10.66
CA GLY A 35 -11.80 -12.93 -10.40
C GLY A 35 -10.75 -12.19 -9.58
N GLN A 36 -10.53 -10.89 -9.85
CA GLN A 36 -9.62 -10.05 -9.08
C GLN A 36 -10.06 -9.93 -7.61
N VAL A 37 -11.36 -9.77 -7.35
CA VAL A 37 -11.92 -9.73 -5.99
C VAL A 37 -11.74 -11.08 -5.28
N ARG A 38 -11.91 -12.21 -5.98
CA ARG A 38 -11.64 -13.54 -5.41
C ARG A 38 -10.17 -13.70 -5.05
N VAL A 39 -9.24 -13.28 -5.92
CA VAL A 39 -7.79 -13.30 -5.62
C VAL A 39 -7.48 -12.47 -4.38
N LEU A 40 -8.05 -11.27 -4.25
CA LEU A 40 -7.90 -10.46 -3.03
C LEU A 40 -8.40 -11.21 -1.79
N ALA A 41 -9.59 -11.80 -1.86
CA ALA A 41 -10.16 -12.57 -0.76
C ALA A 41 -9.28 -13.79 -0.40
N ASP A 42 -8.75 -14.49 -1.39
CA ASP A 42 -7.89 -15.66 -1.18
C ASP A 42 -6.53 -15.26 -0.56
N ILE A 43 -5.95 -14.12 -0.97
CA ILE A 43 -4.75 -13.55 -0.34
C ILE A 43 -5.04 -13.22 1.13
N CYS A 44 -6.14 -12.53 1.44
CA CYS A 44 -6.51 -12.20 2.82
C CYS A 44 -6.74 -13.46 3.66
N LYS A 45 -7.42 -14.48 3.14
CA LYS A 45 -7.60 -15.77 3.81
C LYS A 45 -6.28 -16.49 4.07
N TYR A 46 -5.37 -16.45 3.09
CA TYR A 46 -4.05 -17.02 3.27
C TYR A 46 -3.28 -16.33 4.39
N ILE A 47 -3.25 -14.99 4.40
CA ILE A 47 -2.60 -14.20 5.45
C ILE A 47 -3.23 -14.51 6.82
N GLU A 48 -4.56 -14.58 6.91
CA GLU A 48 -5.26 -14.95 8.14
C GLU A 48 -4.83 -16.33 8.64
N SER A 49 -4.74 -17.32 7.75
CA SER A 49 -4.35 -18.67 8.09
C SER A 49 -2.91 -18.78 8.61
N GLU A 50 -1.99 -17.99 8.04
CA GLU A 50 -0.58 -17.97 8.45
C GLU A 50 -0.36 -17.18 9.73
N THR A 51 -0.96 -15.99 9.83
CA THR A 51 -0.74 -15.09 10.97
C THR A 51 -1.63 -15.40 12.17
N LYS A 52 -2.77 -16.08 11.95
CA LYS A 52 -3.84 -16.31 12.92
C LYS A 52 -4.34 -15.02 13.59
N ASN A 53 -4.21 -13.91 12.87
CA ASN A 53 -4.57 -12.57 13.32
C ASN A 53 -5.50 -11.88 12.32
N PRO A 54 -6.82 -12.17 12.33
CA PRO A 54 -7.77 -11.57 11.40
C PRO A 54 -7.90 -10.06 11.57
N THR A 55 -7.63 -9.53 12.77
CA THR A 55 -7.76 -8.10 13.06
C THR A 55 -6.53 -7.30 12.66
N GLY A 56 -5.46 -7.95 12.22
CA GLY A 56 -4.22 -7.33 11.72
C GLY A 56 -4.15 -7.24 10.21
N ILE A 57 -5.22 -7.57 9.49
CA ILE A 57 -5.29 -7.50 8.03
C ILE A 57 -6.07 -6.25 7.63
N TYR A 58 -5.46 -5.46 6.76
CA TYR A 58 -6.04 -4.23 6.21
C TYR A 58 -5.98 -4.29 4.69
N TRP A 59 -7.07 -3.92 4.02
CA TRP A 59 -7.12 -3.93 2.57
C TRP A 59 -7.97 -2.78 2.03
N SER A 60 -7.73 -2.42 0.78
CA SER A 60 -8.50 -1.41 0.08
C SER A 60 -8.41 -1.60 -1.43
N VAL A 61 -9.17 -0.80 -2.17
CA VAL A 61 -9.13 -0.74 -3.63
C VAL A 61 -9.05 0.71 -4.08
N GLU A 62 -8.45 0.93 -5.24
CA GLU A 62 -8.58 2.21 -5.91
C GLU A 62 -10.01 2.43 -6.39
N ASN A 63 -10.59 3.59 -6.10
CA ASN A 63 -11.95 3.95 -6.47
C ASN A 63 -11.96 4.97 -7.62
N ASN A 64 -11.31 4.63 -8.73
CA ASN A 64 -11.33 5.40 -9.97
C ASN A 64 -11.84 4.51 -11.10
N GLY A 65 -12.83 4.97 -11.86
CA GLY A 65 -13.34 4.25 -13.02
C GLY A 65 -13.67 2.78 -12.73
N LEU A 66 -12.79 1.87 -13.13
CA LEU A 66 -12.95 0.43 -12.89
C LEU A 66 -12.96 0.03 -11.41
N GLY A 67 -12.44 0.87 -10.54
CA GLY A 67 -12.52 0.66 -9.10
C GLY A 67 -13.93 0.72 -8.56
N GLU A 68 -14.80 1.54 -9.13
CA GLU A 68 -16.23 1.57 -8.78
C GLU A 68 -16.90 0.23 -9.10
N ALA A 69 -16.57 -0.37 -10.25
CA ALA A 69 -17.05 -1.70 -10.59
C ALA A 69 -16.52 -2.77 -9.62
N ALA A 70 -15.26 -2.67 -9.18
CA ALA A 70 -14.71 -3.58 -8.17
C ALA A 70 -15.43 -3.44 -6.83
N LEU A 71 -15.80 -2.23 -6.40
CA LEU A 71 -16.59 -2.01 -5.18
C LEU A 71 -17.99 -2.60 -5.25
N ILE A 72 -18.64 -2.57 -6.42
CA ILE A 72 -19.93 -3.25 -6.64
C ILE A 72 -19.75 -4.76 -6.47
N VAL A 73 -18.73 -5.34 -7.12
CA VAL A 73 -18.45 -6.78 -7.01
C VAL A 73 -18.10 -7.18 -5.58
N ILE A 74 -17.35 -6.36 -4.83
CA ILE A 74 -17.04 -6.59 -3.40
C ILE A 74 -18.34 -6.61 -2.58
N ASN A 75 -19.24 -5.67 -2.84
CA ASN A 75 -20.52 -5.63 -2.16
C ASN A 75 -21.40 -6.87 -2.47
N ASP A 76 -21.43 -7.31 -3.72
CA ASP A 76 -22.18 -8.49 -4.15
C ASP A 76 -21.54 -9.79 -3.63
N PHE A 77 -20.21 -9.85 -3.52
CA PHE A 77 -19.47 -10.96 -2.93
C PHE A 77 -19.68 -11.06 -1.41
N GLY A 78 -19.99 -9.92 -0.77
CA GLY A 78 -20.05 -9.73 0.68
C GLY A 78 -18.68 -9.32 1.22
N GLU A 79 -18.54 -8.07 1.67
CA GLU A 79 -17.31 -7.53 2.24
C GLU A 79 -16.85 -8.37 3.45
N GLU A 80 -17.79 -8.91 4.22
CA GLU A 80 -17.57 -9.80 5.36
C GLU A 80 -16.92 -11.14 5.00
N ASN A 81 -16.97 -11.55 3.73
CA ASN A 81 -16.31 -12.76 3.23
C ASN A 81 -14.83 -12.56 2.89
N ILE A 82 -14.33 -11.32 3.01
CA ILE A 82 -12.91 -10.95 2.84
C ILE A 82 -12.33 -10.68 4.23
N PRO A 83 -11.44 -11.51 4.76
CA PRO A 83 -10.84 -11.29 6.08
C PRO A 83 -10.12 -9.94 6.17
N GLY A 84 -10.22 -9.33 7.35
CA GLY A 84 -9.58 -8.05 7.64
C GLY A 84 -10.52 -6.85 7.56
N LEU A 85 -9.94 -5.66 7.62
CA LEU A 85 -10.66 -4.40 7.64
C LEU A 85 -10.50 -3.67 6.30
N PHE A 86 -11.62 -3.32 5.68
CA PHE A 86 -11.65 -2.44 4.53
C PHE A 86 -11.31 -1.00 4.93
N VAL A 87 -10.22 -0.46 4.43
CA VAL A 87 -9.77 0.91 4.73
C VAL A 87 -10.32 1.87 3.69
N SER A 88 -10.99 2.91 4.16
CA SER A 88 -11.62 3.95 3.34
C SER A 88 -10.90 5.28 3.46
N GLU A 89 -10.88 6.04 2.36
CA GLU A 89 -10.25 7.37 2.33
C GLU A 89 -11.05 8.38 3.16
N PRO A 90 -10.42 9.06 4.14
CA PRO A 90 -11.06 10.15 4.87
C PRO A 90 -11.24 11.37 3.97
N ILE A 91 -12.46 11.92 3.91
CA ILE A 91 -12.77 13.13 3.17
C ILE A 91 -13.12 14.22 4.18
N ARG A 92 -12.44 15.37 4.08
CA ARG A 92 -12.80 16.57 4.85
C ARG A 92 -13.79 17.41 4.04
N LYS A 93 -15.04 17.50 4.49
CA LYS A 93 -16.04 18.48 4.01
C LYS A 93 -16.45 19.37 5.20
N GLY A 94 -15.83 20.55 5.30
CA GLY A 94 -16.05 21.44 6.44
C GLY A 94 -15.62 20.81 7.76
N HIS A 95 -16.50 20.85 8.76
CA HIS A 95 -16.25 20.28 10.10
C HIS A 95 -16.64 18.79 10.22
N VAL A 96 -17.22 18.19 9.17
CA VAL A 96 -17.68 16.79 9.21
C VAL A 96 -16.69 15.92 8.46
N ARG A 97 -16.14 14.90 9.15
CA ARG A 97 -15.36 13.83 8.51
C ARG A 97 -16.32 12.85 7.86
N LYS A 98 -16.11 12.59 6.58
CA LYS A 98 -16.79 11.55 5.82
C LYS A 98 -15.73 10.60 5.26
N PHE A 99 -16.14 9.38 4.96
CA PHE A 99 -15.28 8.41 4.29
C PHE A 99 -15.81 8.15 2.87
N ARG A 100 -14.90 8.03 1.94
CA ARG A 100 -15.20 7.53 0.61
C ARG A 100 -14.72 6.08 0.56
N LYS A 101 -15.59 5.16 0.14
CA LYS A 101 -15.23 3.76 0.00
C LYS A 101 -14.05 3.62 -0.98
N GLY A 102 -12.97 2.95 -0.56
CA GLY A 102 -11.72 2.90 -1.31
C GLY A 102 -10.93 4.22 -1.34
N PHE A 103 -9.96 4.32 -2.22
CA PHE A 103 -9.08 5.48 -2.39
C PHE A 103 -9.21 6.06 -3.80
N ASN A 104 -9.44 7.34 -3.89
CA ASN A 104 -9.45 8.05 -5.17
C ASN A 104 -8.07 8.64 -5.46
N THR A 105 -7.47 8.26 -6.59
CA THR A 105 -6.19 8.82 -7.04
C THR A 105 -6.45 10.07 -7.85
N THR A 106 -6.18 11.23 -7.26
CA THR A 106 -6.14 12.52 -7.92
C THR A 106 -4.71 12.86 -8.33
N HIS A 107 -4.52 13.84 -9.20
CA HIS A 107 -3.18 14.33 -9.55
C HIS A 107 -2.37 14.70 -8.30
N SER A 108 -2.93 15.48 -7.39
CA SER A 108 -2.25 15.91 -6.16
C SER A 108 -1.89 14.73 -5.25
N SER A 109 -2.84 13.81 -5.00
CA SER A 109 -2.57 12.65 -4.15
C SER A 109 -1.56 11.69 -4.78
N LYS A 110 -1.54 11.55 -6.12
CA LYS A 110 -0.53 10.77 -6.84
C LYS A 110 0.87 11.36 -6.64
N VAL A 111 1.02 12.67 -6.89
CA VAL A 111 2.34 13.34 -6.75
C VAL A 111 2.88 13.24 -5.32
N THR A 112 2.05 13.50 -4.31
CA THR A 112 2.45 13.37 -2.90
C THR A 112 2.89 11.95 -2.56
N ALA A 113 2.10 10.95 -2.95
CA ALA A 113 2.43 9.56 -2.67
C ALA A 113 3.67 9.06 -3.44
N CYS A 114 3.89 9.53 -4.68
CA CYS A 114 5.12 9.25 -5.44
C CYS A 114 6.35 9.84 -4.75
N SER A 115 6.27 11.08 -4.28
CA SER A 115 7.38 11.71 -3.55
C SER A 115 7.70 10.95 -2.27
N ARG A 116 6.68 10.47 -1.55
CA ARG A 116 6.86 9.66 -0.36
C ARG A 116 7.47 8.30 -0.69
N LEU A 117 6.95 7.59 -1.71
CA LEU A 117 7.53 6.32 -2.16
C LEU A 117 9.02 6.47 -2.46
N LYS A 118 9.38 7.52 -3.22
CA LYS A 118 10.77 7.84 -3.51
C LYS A 118 11.60 7.99 -2.24
N THR A 119 11.14 8.82 -1.30
CA THR A 119 11.84 9.04 -0.03
C THR A 119 12.01 7.74 0.77
N MET A 120 10.99 6.89 0.83
CA MET A 120 11.07 5.62 1.57
C MET A 120 12.05 4.64 0.93
N VAL A 121 12.08 4.57 -0.41
CA VAL A 121 13.03 3.70 -1.13
C VAL A 121 14.45 4.22 -1.02
N GLU A 122 14.67 5.53 -1.17
CA GLU A 122 16.02 6.14 -1.09
C GLU A 122 16.63 6.08 0.32
N ASN A 123 15.80 6.02 1.36
CA ASN A 123 16.24 5.92 2.76
C ASN A 123 16.17 4.48 3.32
N ASP A 124 16.03 3.47 2.46
CA ASP A 124 15.92 2.05 2.83
C ASP A 124 14.80 1.74 3.85
N LYS A 125 13.78 2.62 3.94
CA LYS A 125 12.63 2.45 4.83
C LYS A 125 11.55 1.53 4.26
N MET A 126 11.64 1.14 2.99
CA MET A 126 10.75 0.19 2.34
C MET A 126 11.57 -0.90 1.67
N LYS A 127 11.26 -2.15 2.00
CA LYS A 127 11.96 -3.32 1.45
C LYS A 127 11.17 -3.92 0.29
N ILE A 128 11.61 -3.66 -0.94
CA ILE A 128 10.99 -4.18 -2.15
C ILE A 128 11.69 -5.48 -2.56
N ARG A 129 10.93 -6.56 -2.70
CA ARG A 129 11.40 -7.88 -3.08
C ARG A 129 11.11 -8.22 -4.55
N SER A 130 10.09 -7.63 -5.11
CA SER A 130 9.62 -7.92 -6.47
C SER A 130 10.54 -7.35 -7.54
N LYS A 131 11.02 -8.23 -8.42
CA LYS A 131 11.76 -7.81 -9.63
C LYS A 131 10.87 -7.06 -10.62
N PRO A 132 9.60 -7.47 -10.88
CA PRO A 132 8.66 -6.71 -11.70
C PRO A 132 8.44 -5.28 -11.18
N LEU A 133 8.14 -5.11 -9.88
CA LEU A 133 7.97 -3.77 -9.30
C LEU A 133 9.23 -2.91 -9.43
N ILE A 134 10.42 -3.49 -9.18
CA ILE A 134 11.70 -2.78 -9.38
C ILE A 134 11.85 -2.38 -10.85
N GLY A 135 11.42 -3.23 -11.79
CA GLY A 135 11.40 -2.92 -13.21
C GLY A 135 10.51 -1.73 -13.55
N GLU A 136 9.29 -1.70 -13.04
CA GLU A 136 8.36 -0.57 -13.22
C GLU A 136 8.90 0.72 -12.58
N LEU A 137 9.46 0.65 -11.35
CA LEU A 137 10.05 1.81 -10.66
C LEU A 137 11.20 2.44 -11.46
N LYS A 138 12.04 1.63 -12.12
CA LYS A 138 13.10 2.13 -13.01
C LYS A 138 12.57 2.84 -14.27
N GLY A 139 11.39 2.45 -14.71
CA GLY A 139 10.69 3.05 -15.84
C GLY A 139 9.74 4.19 -15.46
N PHE A 140 9.53 4.45 -14.18
CA PHE A 140 8.57 5.44 -13.68
C PHE A 140 9.25 6.81 -13.56
N ILE A 141 8.86 7.73 -14.41
CA ILE A 141 9.54 9.02 -14.60
C ILE A 141 8.62 10.20 -14.31
N ALA A 142 9.24 11.30 -13.92
CA ALA A 142 8.54 12.59 -13.85
C ALA A 142 8.23 13.08 -15.26
N THR A 143 6.96 13.42 -15.50
CA THR A 143 6.47 13.97 -16.77
C THR A 143 5.62 15.20 -16.48
N GLY A 144 6.14 16.38 -16.79
CA GLY A 144 5.51 17.64 -16.39
C GLY A 144 5.38 17.76 -14.87
N SER A 145 4.16 17.92 -14.39
CA SER A 145 3.86 18.04 -12.95
C SER A 145 3.46 16.71 -12.30
N SER A 146 3.62 15.56 -12.98
CA SER A 146 3.19 14.25 -12.50
C SER A 146 4.26 13.19 -12.74
N TYR A 147 3.91 11.94 -12.44
CA TYR A 147 4.73 10.76 -12.67
C TYR A 147 3.97 9.75 -13.51
N THR A 148 4.67 9.07 -14.41
CA THR A 148 4.06 8.05 -15.29
C THR A 148 5.12 7.05 -15.75
N ALA A 149 4.68 5.89 -16.22
CA ALA A 149 5.56 4.96 -16.90
C ALA A 149 6.09 5.56 -18.21
N LYS A 150 7.30 5.18 -18.60
CA LYS A 150 7.81 5.45 -19.95
C LYS A 150 6.92 4.77 -20.97
N SER A 151 6.88 5.33 -22.20
CA SER A 151 6.15 4.70 -23.30
C SER A 151 6.57 3.24 -23.50
N GLY A 152 5.59 2.34 -23.54
CA GLY A 152 5.80 0.90 -23.64
C GLY A 152 6.10 0.17 -22.33
N SER A 153 6.05 0.88 -21.19
CA SER A 153 6.17 0.30 -19.85
C SER A 153 4.84 0.42 -19.08
N SER A 154 4.64 -0.43 -18.08
CA SER A 154 3.51 -0.43 -17.14
C SER A 154 3.88 0.31 -15.85
N ASP A 155 2.89 0.81 -15.11
CA ASP A 155 3.03 1.36 -13.76
C ASP A 155 1.99 0.79 -12.78
N ASP A 156 1.35 -0.33 -13.12
CA ASP A 156 0.26 -0.91 -12.33
C ASP A 156 0.71 -1.35 -10.93
N LEU A 157 1.90 -1.97 -10.84
CA LEU A 157 2.50 -2.36 -9.56
C LEU A 157 2.93 -1.15 -8.75
N VAL A 158 3.48 -0.13 -9.40
CA VAL A 158 3.83 1.14 -8.74
C VAL A 158 2.57 1.83 -8.21
N MET A 159 1.48 1.88 -8.98
CA MET A 159 0.22 2.47 -8.57
C MET A 159 -0.41 1.72 -7.39
N SER A 160 -0.38 0.39 -7.39
CA SER A 160 -0.86 -0.39 -6.24
C SER A 160 0.02 -0.21 -4.99
N THR A 161 1.35 -0.03 -5.16
CA THR A 161 2.27 0.31 -4.07
C THR A 161 1.95 1.70 -3.48
N ILE A 162 1.70 2.69 -4.33
CA ILE A 162 1.30 4.03 -3.91
C ILE A 162 -0.03 3.99 -3.14
N LEU A 163 -0.98 3.16 -3.57
CA LEU A 163 -2.24 2.96 -2.86
C LEU A 163 -2.00 2.37 -1.46
N ALA A 164 -1.15 1.35 -1.36
CA ALA A 164 -0.78 0.75 -0.07
C ALA A 164 -0.15 1.78 0.88
N LEU A 165 0.77 2.62 0.40
CA LEU A 165 1.37 3.69 1.20
C LEU A 165 0.33 4.68 1.73
N ARG A 166 -0.62 5.10 0.90
CA ARG A 166 -1.71 6.00 1.32
C ARG A 166 -2.61 5.34 2.37
N MET A 167 -2.89 4.05 2.22
CA MET A 167 -3.64 3.28 3.21
C MET A 167 -2.89 3.22 4.54
N MET A 168 -1.59 2.98 4.53
CA MET A 168 -0.75 2.94 5.74
C MET A 168 -0.74 4.30 6.47
N GLU A 169 -0.75 5.42 5.74
CA GLU A 169 -0.86 6.75 6.35
C GLU A 169 -2.19 6.94 7.08
N VAL A 170 -3.28 6.51 6.45
CA VAL A 170 -4.60 6.55 7.09
C VAL A 170 -4.61 5.69 8.36
N LEU A 171 -4.04 4.49 8.31
CA LEU A 171 -3.97 3.59 9.46
C LEU A 171 -3.15 4.17 10.61
N LYS A 172 -2.01 4.81 10.34
CA LYS A 172 -1.22 5.51 11.37
C LYS A 172 -2.04 6.56 12.14
N ASP A 173 -2.88 7.30 11.42
CA ASP A 173 -3.68 8.38 12.01
C ASP A 173 -4.92 7.86 12.77
N TRP A 174 -5.41 6.65 12.49
CA TRP A 174 -6.74 6.22 12.90
C TRP A 174 -6.79 4.95 13.73
N ASP A 175 -5.81 4.05 13.60
CA ASP A 175 -5.75 2.82 14.38
C ASP A 175 -4.68 2.93 15.47
N PRO A 176 -5.07 3.04 16.75
CA PRO A 176 -4.11 3.14 17.87
C PRO A 176 -3.15 1.94 17.93
N ARG A 177 -3.56 0.76 17.44
CA ARG A 177 -2.71 -0.44 17.41
C ARG A 177 -1.60 -0.28 16.39
N VAL A 178 -1.95 0.20 15.20
CA VAL A 178 -0.98 0.50 14.14
C VAL A 178 -0.06 1.63 14.58
N TYR A 179 -0.61 2.72 15.13
CA TYR A 179 0.17 3.84 15.66
C TYR A 179 1.18 3.39 16.72
N SER A 180 0.77 2.58 17.71
CA SER A 180 1.68 2.09 18.74
C SER A 180 2.77 1.18 18.18
N THR A 181 2.45 0.34 17.19
CA THR A 181 3.42 -0.55 16.54
C THR A 181 4.50 0.24 15.79
N PHE A 182 4.12 1.32 15.11
CA PHE A 182 5.10 2.18 14.44
C PHE A 182 6.00 2.94 15.41
N ASN A 183 5.46 3.48 16.48
CA ASN A 183 6.26 4.20 17.50
C ASN A 183 7.24 3.26 18.20
N GLN A 184 6.84 2.04 18.54
CA GLN A 184 7.76 1.05 19.12
C GLN A 184 8.89 0.67 18.16
N ALA A 185 8.64 0.62 16.85
CA ALA A 185 9.67 0.35 15.86
C ALA A 185 10.62 1.54 15.68
N GLU A 186 10.12 2.78 15.71
CA GLU A 186 10.93 3.99 15.67
C GLU A 186 11.82 4.12 16.92
N ASP A 187 11.28 3.82 18.12
CA ASP A 187 12.04 3.83 19.37
C ASP A 187 13.16 2.74 19.40
N MET A 188 13.00 1.64 18.68
CA MET A 188 14.04 0.61 18.57
C MET A 188 15.16 0.99 17.59
N ASP A 189 14.85 1.75 16.54
CA ASP A 189 15.85 2.23 15.57
C ASP A 189 16.70 3.38 16.15
N ASP A 190 16.13 4.17 17.08
CA ASP A 190 16.84 5.29 17.75
C ASP A 190 17.68 4.85 18.96
N TYR A 191 17.72 3.53 19.29
CA TYR A 191 18.57 3.05 20.36
C TYR A 191 20.02 2.95 19.89
N GLU A 192 20.68 4.11 19.75
CA GLU A 192 22.14 4.17 19.74
C GLU A 192 22.64 3.74 21.13
N ALA A 193 23.29 2.60 21.18
CA ALA A 193 23.95 2.17 22.40
C ALA A 193 24.90 3.28 22.87
N PRO A 194 24.86 3.74 24.12
CA PRO A 194 25.68 4.82 24.59
C PRO A 194 27.15 4.48 24.33
N MET A 195 27.83 5.32 23.57
CA MET A 195 29.24 5.14 23.29
C MET A 195 30.03 5.12 24.61
N PRO A 196 30.94 4.17 24.82
CA PRO A 196 31.75 4.14 26.03
C PRO A 196 32.62 5.40 26.09
N ILE A 197 32.45 6.17 27.15
CA ILE A 197 33.29 7.35 27.43
C ILE A 197 34.63 6.82 27.94
N PHE A 198 35.70 6.95 27.13
CA PHE A 198 37.06 6.72 27.58
C PHE A 198 37.56 7.93 28.33
N ILE A 199 37.68 7.84 29.66
CA ILE A 199 38.37 8.84 30.46
C ILE A 199 39.84 8.42 30.51
N SER A 200 40.70 9.17 29.79
CA SER A 200 42.14 9.04 29.93
C SER A 200 42.59 9.80 31.19
N THR A 201 42.98 9.08 32.24
CA THR A 201 43.69 9.66 33.37
C THR A 201 45.18 9.64 33.05
N ASN A 202 45.72 10.79 32.63
CA ASN A 202 47.19 10.99 32.62
C ASN A 202 47.66 11.18 34.05
N TYR A 203 48.52 10.25 34.51
CA TYR A 203 49.42 10.42 35.62
C TYR A 203 50.76 10.88 35.10
#